data_50c37a4a2d93aeb6fc9e168068f7c495
#
_entry.id   50c37a4a2d93aeb6fc9e168068f7c495
#
_cell.length_a   1.000
_cell.length_b   1.000
_cell.length_c   1.000
_cell.angle_alpha   90.00
_cell.angle_beta   90.00
_cell.angle_gamma   90.00
#
_symmetry.space_group_name_H-M   'P 1'
#
loop_
_entity.id
_entity.type
_entity.pdbx_description
1 polymer ?
#
loop_
_entity_poly.entity_id
_entity_poly.type
_entity_poly.pdbx_seq_one_letter_code
_entity_poly.pdbx_strand_id
1 'polypeptide(L)'
;MKRIVNSALKITGLLTVILGVLGVLTFSYFFFVGIYLIGIGLLLYLFDYLTLKFIRNRRAYSATQTILTIAYLGLAFVTYMNWQEHNYIVFQKNFKGQAGIIFGIEGYPELPKTKYWKKTIKLPNDGILITSTKVEDIPSTIRFAFTDNSEVDYLNIDWDPNFEMDCIVNDSKIKSWLFYVKGEESTTVKEVMTSMCNEISSNTKKSVYKSEYSPIVADNKGKYLWLQSKGLNSLPDGLGSLSIYKAILTGNGFNEIPEQIFEIGTLEDLIMAVNPISEFPCNLTRLKRLKSISFAETRIKEISCDLSQLDSLVHFDIARNELTTFPDQLKTIPNLTWLSLNNNQFTDFSFIDKRLNKLEMLYLYTNKVNRISSETKYLGNLKELLIFDNEIDSIPENISDLKNLEKLEIWDNPIKYISPRIAELTQLKTMRIDDDYLTQADKENLKRWLPNCSISYQTRSEKLDILER
;
A
#
# COMPACT_ATOMS: atom_id res chain seq x y z
N MET A 1 2.86 -58.81 45.53
CA MET A 1 3.52 -57.92 44.54
C MET A 1 2.71 -57.92 43.25
N LYS A 2 1.89 -56.91 43.02
CA LYS A 2 1.23 -56.74 41.73
C LYS A 2 2.28 -56.31 40.72
N ARG A 3 2.69 -57.19 39.82
CA ARG A 3 3.55 -56.83 38.65
C ARG A 3 2.75 -55.80 37.83
N ILE A 4 3.24 -54.60 37.81
CA ILE A 4 2.79 -53.57 36.87
C ILE A 4 3.17 -54.08 35.51
N VAL A 5 2.22 -54.60 34.76
CA VAL A 5 2.41 -54.95 33.37
C VAL A 5 2.53 -53.63 32.62
N ASN A 6 3.75 -53.28 32.19
CA ASN A 6 3.95 -52.14 31.31
C ASN A 6 3.31 -52.50 29.97
N SER A 7 2.11 -52.05 29.72
CA SER A 7 1.45 -52.23 28.44
C SER A 7 2.06 -51.31 27.37
N ALA A 8 2.06 -51.77 26.14
CA ALA A 8 2.53 -50.93 25.02
C ALA A 8 1.80 -49.56 24.96
N LEU A 9 0.50 -49.57 25.29
CA LEU A 9 -0.33 -48.37 25.29
C LEU A 9 0.07 -47.39 26.41
N LYS A 10 0.43 -47.89 27.61
CA LYS A 10 0.93 -47.04 28.70
C LYS A 10 2.24 -46.38 28.38
N ILE A 11 3.16 -47.16 27.79
CA ILE A 11 4.48 -46.65 27.38
C ILE A 11 4.30 -45.59 26.30
N THR A 12 3.48 -45.87 25.27
CA THR A 12 3.16 -44.93 24.21
C THR A 12 2.50 -43.67 24.73
N GLY A 13 1.50 -43.79 25.62
CA GLY A 13 0.84 -42.65 26.25
C GLY A 13 1.78 -41.79 27.09
N LEU A 14 2.67 -42.42 27.88
CA LEU A 14 3.68 -41.69 28.64
C LEU A 14 4.68 -40.97 27.77
N LEU A 15 5.19 -41.60 26.70
CA LEU A 15 6.08 -40.96 25.72
C LEU A 15 5.40 -39.78 25.03
N THR A 16 4.13 -39.92 24.67
CA THR A 16 3.36 -38.85 24.04
C THR A 16 3.18 -37.65 24.96
N VAL A 17 2.92 -37.87 26.26
CA VAL A 17 2.86 -36.81 27.28
C VAL A 17 4.23 -36.12 27.43
N ILE A 18 5.32 -36.90 27.49
CA ILE A 18 6.68 -36.33 27.60
C ILE A 18 7.00 -35.44 26.40
N LEU A 19 6.71 -35.89 25.17
CA LEU A 19 6.89 -35.11 23.96
C LEU A 19 6.01 -33.85 23.95
N GLY A 20 4.77 -33.95 24.44
CA GLY A 20 3.89 -32.83 24.62
C GLY A 20 4.42 -31.77 25.58
N VAL A 21 4.94 -32.20 26.73
CA VAL A 21 5.57 -31.31 27.70
C VAL A 21 6.82 -30.64 27.15
N LEU A 22 7.66 -31.36 26.42
CA LEU A 22 8.80 -30.79 25.74
C LEU A 22 8.36 -29.76 24.70
N GLY A 23 7.31 -30.02 23.92
CA GLY A 23 6.74 -29.06 22.96
C GLY A 23 6.21 -27.79 23.63
N VAL A 24 5.58 -27.88 24.80
CA VAL A 24 5.12 -26.72 25.57
C VAL A 24 6.29 -25.90 26.13
N LEU A 25 7.38 -26.54 26.52
CA LEU A 25 8.56 -25.88 27.13
C LEU A 25 9.46 -25.19 26.09
N THR A 26 9.42 -25.59 24.83
CA THR A 26 10.30 -25.06 23.76
C THR A 26 9.75 -23.80 23.08
N PHE A 27 9.01 -22.98 23.74
CA PHE A 27 8.47 -21.68 23.33
C PHE A 27 8.46 -21.40 21.82
N SER A 28 7.35 -21.33 21.21
CA SER A 28 6.61 -20.50 20.30
C SER A 28 5.66 -21.26 19.35
N TYR A 29 6.11 -22.02 18.41
CA TYR A 29 5.23 -22.66 17.41
C TYR A 29 4.64 -24.01 17.87
N PHE A 30 5.31 -24.69 18.81
CA PHE A 30 4.94 -26.04 19.29
C PHE A 30 4.01 -26.05 20.53
N PHE A 31 3.65 -24.88 21.06
CA PHE A 31 2.85 -24.79 22.30
C PHE A 31 1.49 -25.49 22.16
N PHE A 32 0.74 -25.19 21.11
CA PHE A 32 -0.57 -25.80 20.86
C PHE A 32 -0.47 -27.30 20.53
N VAL A 33 0.55 -27.68 19.77
CA VAL A 33 0.83 -29.09 19.45
C VAL A 33 1.20 -29.86 20.72
N GLY A 34 1.98 -29.26 21.61
CA GLY A 34 2.35 -29.82 22.89
C GLY A 34 1.13 -30.12 23.78
N ILE A 35 0.19 -29.17 23.90
CA ILE A 35 -1.06 -29.35 24.67
C ILE A 35 -1.91 -30.48 24.06
N TYR A 36 -2.01 -30.53 22.72
CA TYR A 36 -2.75 -31.59 22.02
C TYR A 36 -2.14 -32.98 22.27
N LEU A 37 -0.83 -33.12 22.20
CA LEU A 37 -0.12 -34.36 22.52
C LEU A 37 -0.29 -34.79 23.95
N ILE A 38 -0.29 -33.88 24.93
CA ILE A 38 -0.59 -34.18 26.32
C ILE A 38 -2.00 -34.77 26.45
N GLY A 39 -2.99 -34.16 25.85
CA GLY A 39 -4.39 -34.62 25.84
C GLY A 39 -4.51 -36.03 25.26
N ILE A 40 -3.90 -36.32 24.15
CA ILE A 40 -3.90 -37.64 23.51
C ILE A 40 -3.21 -38.68 24.42
N GLY A 41 -2.05 -38.35 24.98
CA GLY A 41 -1.33 -39.25 25.87
C GLY A 41 -2.14 -39.65 27.09
N LEU A 42 -2.89 -38.70 27.67
CA LEU A 42 -3.79 -38.97 28.78
C LEU A 42 -4.99 -39.86 28.39
N LEU A 43 -5.53 -39.64 27.19
CA LEU A 43 -6.60 -40.49 26.65
C LEU A 43 -6.13 -41.93 26.41
N LEU A 44 -4.93 -42.14 25.88
CA LEU A 44 -4.36 -43.48 25.72
C LEU A 44 -4.14 -44.17 27.08
N TYR A 45 -3.72 -43.42 28.08
CA TYR A 45 -3.57 -43.96 29.45
C TYR A 45 -4.91 -44.37 30.06
N LEU A 46 -5.94 -43.57 29.89
CA LEU A 46 -7.31 -43.88 30.33
C LEU A 46 -7.87 -45.12 29.60
N PHE A 47 -7.62 -45.21 28.28
CA PHE A 47 -8.06 -46.34 27.49
C PHE A 47 -7.39 -47.65 27.92
N ASP A 48 -6.12 -47.61 28.27
CA ASP A 48 -5.40 -48.75 28.84
C ASP A 48 -6.03 -49.21 30.18
N TYR A 49 -6.35 -48.26 31.04
CA TYR A 49 -7.01 -48.53 32.33
C TYR A 49 -8.38 -49.17 32.12
N LEU A 50 -9.17 -48.70 31.17
CA LEU A 50 -10.49 -49.25 30.86
C LEU A 50 -10.40 -50.66 30.26
N THR A 51 -9.47 -50.90 29.31
CA THR A 51 -9.26 -52.22 28.71
C THR A 51 -8.81 -53.27 29.73
N LEU A 52 -7.97 -52.91 30.69
CA LEU A 52 -7.59 -53.77 31.82
C LEU A 52 -8.79 -54.17 32.71
N LYS A 53 -9.78 -53.28 32.82
CA LYS A 53 -10.99 -53.52 33.64
C LYS A 53 -11.95 -54.48 32.95
N PHE A 54 -12.06 -54.46 31.64
CA PHE A 54 -13.07 -55.21 30.87
C PHE A 54 -12.54 -56.50 30.22
N ILE A 55 -11.27 -56.62 29.89
CA ILE A 55 -10.68 -57.76 29.20
C ILE A 55 -9.89 -58.63 30.17
N ARG A 56 -10.49 -59.73 30.66
CA ARG A 56 -9.84 -60.65 31.61
C ARG A 56 -8.84 -61.62 30.96
N ASN A 57 -8.99 -61.90 29.66
CA ASN A 57 -8.09 -62.81 28.93
C ASN A 57 -6.82 -62.08 28.50
N ARG A 58 -5.64 -62.57 29.03
CA ARG A 58 -4.35 -61.99 28.78
C ARG A 58 -3.94 -61.95 27.31
N ARG A 59 -4.32 -62.94 26.51
CA ARG A 59 -4.01 -62.95 25.05
C ARG A 59 -4.88 -61.92 24.30
N ALA A 60 -6.18 -61.86 24.61
CA ALA A 60 -7.07 -60.87 24.05
C ALA A 60 -6.69 -59.44 24.40
N TYR A 61 -6.28 -59.21 25.66
CA TYR A 61 -5.77 -57.91 26.12
C TYR A 61 -4.53 -57.48 25.34
N SER A 62 -3.52 -58.40 25.21
CA SER A 62 -2.30 -58.08 24.43
C SER A 62 -2.57 -57.81 22.95
N ALA A 63 -3.47 -58.58 22.32
CA ALA A 63 -3.86 -58.33 20.94
C ALA A 63 -4.57 -56.97 20.77
N THR A 64 -5.49 -56.63 21.63
CA THR A 64 -6.18 -55.32 21.61
C THR A 64 -5.21 -54.16 21.79
N GLN A 65 -4.25 -54.29 22.71
CA GLN A 65 -3.20 -53.31 22.96
C GLN A 65 -2.34 -53.08 21.71
N THR A 66 -1.95 -54.15 21.04
CA THR A 66 -1.13 -54.05 19.80
C THR A 66 -1.90 -53.38 18.69
N ILE A 67 -3.17 -53.74 18.45
CA ILE A 67 -4.03 -53.14 17.44
C ILE A 67 -4.22 -51.65 17.71
N LEU A 68 -4.53 -51.25 18.94
CA LEU A 68 -4.73 -49.85 19.30
C LEU A 68 -3.44 -49.02 19.17
N THR A 69 -2.28 -49.62 19.49
CA THR A 69 -0.99 -48.95 19.34
C THR A 69 -0.66 -48.73 17.83
N ILE A 70 -0.91 -49.73 16.99
CA ILE A 70 -0.71 -49.62 15.55
C ILE A 70 -1.65 -48.56 14.96
N ALA A 71 -2.93 -48.54 15.36
CA ALA A 71 -3.90 -47.56 14.92
C ALA A 71 -3.51 -46.13 15.33
N TYR A 72 -3.02 -45.97 16.56
CA TYR A 72 -2.52 -44.67 17.03
C TYR A 72 -1.30 -44.21 16.27
N LEU A 73 -0.30 -45.09 16.07
CA LEU A 73 0.90 -44.75 15.29
C LEU A 73 0.55 -44.42 13.85
N GLY A 74 -0.40 -45.12 13.26
CA GLY A 74 -0.95 -44.84 11.94
C GLY A 74 -1.62 -43.47 11.88
N LEU A 75 -2.47 -43.14 12.86
CA LEU A 75 -3.11 -41.83 12.95
C LEU A 75 -2.11 -40.69 13.19
N ALA A 76 -1.14 -40.92 14.06
CA ALA A 76 -0.06 -39.95 14.33
C ALA A 76 0.82 -39.73 13.08
N PHE A 77 1.09 -40.78 12.32
CA PHE A 77 1.80 -40.70 11.05
C PHE A 77 0.99 -39.91 10.01
N VAL A 78 -0.30 -40.18 9.86
CA VAL A 78 -1.17 -39.44 8.93
C VAL A 78 -1.27 -37.96 9.33
N THR A 79 -1.43 -37.66 10.64
CA THR A 79 -1.45 -36.27 11.14
C THR A 79 -0.13 -35.57 10.93
N TYR A 80 1.00 -36.25 11.16
CA TYR A 80 2.32 -35.72 10.89
C TYR A 80 2.52 -35.43 9.39
N MET A 81 2.09 -36.34 8.52
CA MET A 81 2.19 -36.14 7.07
C MET A 81 1.30 -35.01 6.57
N ASN A 82 0.08 -34.88 7.11
CA ASN A 82 -0.81 -33.75 6.78
C ASN A 82 -0.26 -32.41 7.31
N TRP A 83 0.45 -32.43 8.44
CA TRP A 83 1.07 -31.23 9.01
C TRP A 83 2.33 -30.82 8.26
N GLN A 84 2.98 -31.75 7.56
CA GLN A 84 4.15 -31.54 6.72
C GLN A 84 3.78 -31.28 5.24
N GLU A 85 2.52 -31.01 4.93
CA GLU A 85 2.12 -30.63 3.55
C GLU A 85 2.80 -29.32 3.16
N HIS A 86 3.86 -29.44 2.35
CA HIS A 86 4.50 -28.33 1.70
C HIS A 86 4.07 -28.31 0.22
N ASN A 87 3.60 -27.15 -0.23
CA ASN A 87 3.47 -26.93 -1.66
C ASN A 87 4.84 -26.56 -2.22
N TYR A 88 5.25 -27.26 -3.26
CA TYR A 88 6.44 -26.93 -4.02
C TYR A 88 6.02 -26.18 -5.27
N ILE A 89 6.48 -24.93 -5.41
CA ILE A 89 6.45 -24.20 -6.67
C ILE A 89 7.75 -24.54 -7.39
N VAL A 90 7.64 -25.16 -8.57
CA VAL A 90 8.78 -25.66 -9.31
C VAL A 90 8.98 -24.82 -10.56
N PHE A 91 10.09 -24.09 -10.58
CA PHE A 91 10.57 -23.36 -11.74
C PHE A 91 11.31 -24.26 -12.71
N GLN A 92 11.32 -23.89 -13.98
CA GLN A 92 12.19 -24.53 -14.97
C GLN A 92 13.67 -24.33 -14.57
N LYS A 93 14.52 -25.30 -14.96
CA LYS A 93 15.97 -25.22 -14.70
C LYS A 93 16.51 -23.91 -15.27
N ASN A 94 17.27 -23.19 -14.46
CA ASN A 94 17.86 -21.89 -14.80
C ASN A 94 16.84 -20.74 -15.03
N PHE A 95 15.59 -20.89 -14.57
CA PHE A 95 14.63 -19.80 -14.63
C PHE A 95 15.16 -18.60 -13.84
N LYS A 96 15.10 -17.43 -14.47
CA LYS A 96 15.44 -16.14 -13.86
C LYS A 96 14.35 -15.13 -14.24
N GLY A 97 14.04 -14.20 -13.34
CA GLY A 97 13.06 -13.17 -13.57
C GLY A 97 11.76 -13.39 -12.78
N GLN A 98 10.67 -12.93 -13.33
CA GLN A 98 9.38 -12.90 -12.65
C GLN A 98 8.52 -14.10 -13.04
N ALA A 99 7.77 -14.60 -12.06
CA ALA A 99 6.79 -15.65 -12.25
C ALA A 99 5.55 -15.36 -11.41
N GLY A 100 4.40 -15.93 -11.78
CA GLY A 100 3.18 -15.70 -11.01
C GLY A 100 2.16 -16.82 -11.15
N ILE A 101 1.24 -16.85 -10.17
CA ILE A 101 0.08 -17.75 -10.19
C ILE A 101 -1.17 -16.90 -9.99
N ILE A 102 -2.14 -17.08 -10.86
CA ILE A 102 -3.43 -16.40 -10.81
C ILE A 102 -4.49 -17.43 -10.44
N PHE A 103 -5.26 -17.15 -9.39
CA PHE A 103 -6.19 -18.09 -8.77
C PHE A 103 -7.65 -17.76 -9.06
N GLY A 104 -8.49 -18.79 -9.03
CA GLY A 104 -9.95 -18.64 -9.06
C GLY A 104 -10.55 -18.28 -10.43
N ILE A 105 -9.84 -18.50 -11.52
CA ILE A 105 -10.32 -18.18 -12.87
C ILE A 105 -11.11 -19.35 -13.42
N GLU A 106 -12.42 -19.16 -13.57
CA GLU A 106 -13.34 -20.18 -14.12
C GLU A 106 -12.93 -20.58 -15.54
N GLY A 107 -12.94 -21.89 -15.81
CA GLY A 107 -12.55 -22.46 -17.10
C GLY A 107 -11.09 -22.87 -17.22
N TYR A 108 -10.24 -22.53 -16.27
CA TYR A 108 -8.85 -22.98 -16.20
C TYR A 108 -8.70 -24.28 -15.38
N PRO A 109 -7.66 -25.09 -15.60
CA PRO A 109 -7.42 -26.33 -14.86
C PRO A 109 -7.28 -26.08 -13.34
N GLU A 110 -7.85 -26.98 -12.53
CA GLU A 110 -7.55 -27.00 -11.11
C GLU A 110 -6.12 -27.47 -10.86
N LEU A 111 -5.48 -26.95 -9.81
CA LEU A 111 -4.20 -27.48 -9.36
C LEU A 111 -4.35 -28.91 -8.86
N PRO A 112 -3.35 -29.79 -9.07
CA PRO A 112 -3.42 -31.19 -8.67
C PRO A 112 -3.75 -31.33 -7.17
N LYS A 113 -4.85 -32.02 -6.86
CA LYS A 113 -5.24 -32.37 -5.49
C LYS A 113 -4.48 -33.66 -5.11
N THR A 114 -3.34 -33.53 -4.48
CA THR A 114 -2.68 -34.70 -3.89
C THR A 114 -3.04 -34.80 -2.40
N LYS A 115 -3.64 -35.89 -2.00
CA LYS A 115 -4.23 -36.06 -0.68
C LYS A 115 -3.21 -36.29 0.45
N TYR A 116 -1.96 -36.71 0.17
CA TYR A 116 -1.03 -37.17 1.21
C TYR A 116 0.45 -36.88 0.95
N TRP A 117 0.82 -36.20 -0.15
CA TRP A 117 2.22 -35.98 -0.54
C TRP A 117 2.44 -34.55 -1.08
N LYS A 118 3.71 -34.17 -1.21
CA LYS A 118 4.16 -32.90 -1.76
C LYS A 118 3.33 -32.51 -2.99
N LYS A 119 2.57 -31.43 -2.91
CA LYS A 119 1.98 -30.81 -4.10
C LYS A 119 3.07 -30.11 -4.87
N THR A 120 3.26 -30.49 -6.10
CA THR A 120 4.21 -29.84 -6.98
C THR A 120 3.45 -29.01 -8.00
N ILE A 121 3.58 -27.70 -7.91
CA ILE A 121 3.00 -26.75 -8.86
C ILE A 121 4.13 -26.40 -9.83
N LYS A 122 4.09 -26.97 -11.04
CA LYS A 122 5.06 -26.66 -12.10
C LYS A 122 4.62 -25.40 -12.82
N LEU A 123 5.46 -24.38 -12.82
CA LEU A 123 5.24 -23.21 -13.63
C LEU A 123 5.57 -23.47 -15.09
N PRO A 124 4.79 -22.95 -16.04
CA PRO A 124 5.10 -22.97 -17.47
C PRO A 124 6.43 -22.25 -17.78
N ASN A 125 6.93 -22.39 -19.01
CA ASN A 125 8.20 -21.78 -19.43
C ASN A 125 8.16 -20.23 -19.41
N ASP A 126 6.99 -19.63 -19.61
CA ASP A 126 6.74 -18.21 -19.53
C ASP A 126 6.61 -17.70 -18.08
N GLY A 127 6.62 -18.62 -17.11
CA GLY A 127 6.51 -18.29 -15.69
C GLY A 127 5.11 -17.98 -15.19
N ILE A 128 4.07 -18.03 -16.04
CA ILE A 128 2.70 -17.66 -15.66
C ILE A 128 1.81 -18.90 -15.59
N LEU A 129 1.16 -19.12 -14.45
CA LEU A 129 0.19 -20.19 -14.25
C LEU A 129 -1.17 -19.62 -13.86
N ILE A 130 -2.20 -19.97 -14.62
CA ILE A 130 -3.58 -19.60 -14.33
C ILE A 130 -4.36 -20.85 -13.90
N THR A 131 -5.14 -20.74 -12.84
CA THR A 131 -5.89 -21.89 -12.28
C THR A 131 -7.27 -21.49 -11.77
N SER A 132 -8.22 -22.43 -11.82
CA SER A 132 -9.51 -22.27 -11.17
C SER A 132 -9.50 -22.56 -9.65
N THR A 133 -8.41 -23.12 -9.14
CA THR A 133 -8.23 -23.34 -7.68
C THR A 133 -8.28 -22.00 -6.95
N LYS A 134 -9.02 -21.94 -5.84
CA LYS A 134 -9.03 -20.74 -4.98
C LYS A 134 -7.80 -20.72 -4.09
N VAL A 135 -7.29 -19.52 -3.81
CA VAL A 135 -6.08 -19.36 -2.97
C VAL A 135 -6.27 -19.91 -1.56
N GLU A 136 -7.51 -19.86 -1.04
CA GLU A 136 -7.89 -20.40 0.26
C GLU A 136 -7.75 -21.92 0.36
N ASP A 137 -7.79 -22.60 -0.78
CA ASP A 137 -7.66 -24.07 -0.87
C ASP A 137 -6.19 -24.53 -0.89
N ILE A 138 -5.24 -23.58 -0.82
CA ILE A 138 -3.81 -23.88 -0.84
C ILE A 138 -3.23 -23.77 0.58
N PRO A 139 -2.51 -24.79 1.06
CA PRO A 139 -1.85 -24.74 2.37
C PRO A 139 -0.85 -23.58 2.48
N SER A 140 -0.73 -23.00 3.66
CA SER A 140 0.06 -21.80 3.95
C SER A 140 1.58 -21.99 3.86
N THR A 141 2.06 -23.22 3.74
CA THR A 141 3.51 -23.53 3.65
C THR A 141 3.94 -23.78 2.22
N ILE A 142 4.80 -22.91 1.69
CA ILE A 142 5.31 -22.98 0.34
C ILE A 142 6.83 -23.19 0.37
N ARG A 143 7.33 -24.05 -0.52
CA ARG A 143 8.76 -24.21 -0.82
C ARG A 143 9.00 -24.04 -2.31
N PHE A 144 10.19 -23.65 -2.66
CA PHE A 144 10.60 -23.42 -4.04
C PHE A 144 11.68 -24.42 -4.46
N ALA A 145 11.59 -24.88 -5.70
CA ALA A 145 12.58 -25.76 -6.29
C ALA A 145 12.73 -25.53 -7.79
N PHE A 146 13.84 -25.95 -8.38
CA PHE A 146 13.97 -26.08 -9.82
C PHE A 146 13.57 -27.50 -10.30
N THR A 147 13.35 -27.66 -11.59
CA THR A 147 12.95 -28.97 -12.19
C THR A 147 13.98 -30.09 -11.98
N ASP A 148 15.22 -29.77 -11.65
CA ASP A 148 16.27 -30.73 -11.30
C ASP A 148 16.30 -31.12 -9.81
N ASN A 149 15.28 -30.71 -9.04
CA ASN A 149 15.13 -30.86 -7.59
C ASN A 149 16.18 -30.11 -6.75
N SER A 150 16.99 -29.23 -7.32
CA SER A 150 17.77 -28.28 -6.52
C SER A 150 16.83 -27.33 -5.79
N GLU A 151 17.00 -27.19 -4.47
CA GLU A 151 16.24 -26.21 -3.71
C GLU A 151 16.68 -24.80 -4.10
N VAL A 152 15.72 -23.91 -4.32
CA VAL A 152 15.99 -22.49 -4.54
C VAL A 152 16.28 -21.87 -3.17
N ASP A 153 17.42 -21.24 -3.03
CA ASP A 153 17.76 -20.52 -1.81
C ASP A 153 16.71 -19.40 -1.59
N TYR A 154 16.08 -19.40 -0.42
CA TYR A 154 15.09 -18.39 -0.03
C TYR A 154 15.60 -16.94 -0.13
N LEU A 155 16.90 -16.72 0.01
CA LEU A 155 17.55 -15.42 -0.15
C LEU A 155 17.49 -14.88 -1.59
N ASN A 156 17.15 -15.72 -2.55
CA ASN A 156 17.09 -15.38 -3.97
C ASN A 156 15.66 -15.25 -4.53
N ILE A 157 14.65 -15.34 -3.68
CA ILE A 157 13.25 -15.15 -4.09
C ILE A 157 12.64 -14.06 -3.24
N ASP A 158 12.26 -12.95 -3.88
CA ASP A 158 11.32 -11.98 -3.32
C ASP A 158 9.90 -12.50 -3.56
N TRP A 159 9.18 -12.77 -2.49
CA TRP A 159 7.82 -13.26 -2.54
C TRP A 159 6.94 -12.49 -1.56
N ASP A 160 5.86 -11.93 -2.06
CA ASP A 160 4.80 -11.33 -1.24
C ASP A 160 3.55 -12.21 -1.28
N PRO A 161 3.27 -12.98 -0.21
CA PRO A 161 2.10 -13.85 -0.13
C PRO A 161 0.80 -13.07 0.06
N ASN A 162 0.88 -11.81 0.44
CA ASN A 162 -0.28 -10.92 0.61
C ASN A 162 -0.45 -9.99 -0.59
N PHE A 163 0.33 -10.22 -1.65
CA PHE A 163 0.21 -9.44 -2.84
C PHE A 163 -1.14 -9.71 -3.50
N GLU A 164 -2.12 -8.91 -3.11
CA GLU A 164 -3.40 -8.88 -3.78
C GLU A 164 -3.27 -8.06 -5.06
N MET A 165 -3.13 -8.76 -6.18
CA MET A 165 -3.37 -8.15 -7.48
C MET A 165 -4.85 -7.86 -7.59
N ASP A 166 -5.24 -6.58 -7.51
CA ASP A 166 -6.62 -6.18 -7.73
C ASP A 166 -6.96 -6.17 -9.23
N CYS A 167 -6.76 -7.31 -9.86
CA CYS A 167 -7.23 -7.57 -11.21
C CYS A 167 -8.70 -8.00 -11.13
N ILE A 168 -9.57 -7.29 -11.84
CA ILE A 168 -10.99 -7.60 -11.88
C ILE A 168 -11.29 -8.31 -13.21
N VAL A 169 -11.71 -9.56 -13.14
CA VAL A 169 -12.24 -10.31 -14.26
C VAL A 169 -13.68 -10.69 -13.93
N ASN A 170 -14.63 -10.35 -14.80
CA ASN A 170 -16.06 -10.60 -14.60
C ASN A 170 -16.60 -10.05 -13.27
N ASP A 171 -16.25 -8.82 -12.90
CA ASP A 171 -16.62 -8.17 -11.63
C ASP A 171 -16.12 -8.88 -10.34
N SER A 172 -15.24 -9.85 -10.47
CA SER A 172 -14.66 -10.58 -9.35
C SER A 172 -13.20 -10.17 -9.12
N LYS A 173 -12.85 -9.93 -7.86
CA LYS A 173 -11.48 -9.66 -7.43
C LYS A 173 -10.64 -10.93 -7.58
N ILE A 174 -9.53 -10.83 -8.31
CA ILE A 174 -8.62 -11.95 -8.55
C ILE A 174 -7.46 -11.88 -7.57
N LYS A 175 -7.18 -13.00 -6.91
CA LYS A 175 -6.00 -13.16 -6.07
C LYS A 175 -4.87 -13.77 -6.89
N SER A 176 -3.66 -13.28 -6.66
CA SER A 176 -2.47 -13.78 -7.35
C SER A 176 -1.26 -13.81 -6.41
N TRP A 177 -0.33 -14.69 -6.71
CA TRP A 177 0.99 -14.72 -6.10
C TRP A 177 2.03 -14.32 -7.13
N LEU A 178 2.97 -13.48 -6.72
CA LEU A 178 4.10 -13.08 -7.54
C LEU A 178 5.40 -13.50 -6.89
N PHE A 179 6.33 -13.97 -7.72
CA PHE A 179 7.65 -14.42 -7.34
C PHE A 179 8.69 -13.74 -8.22
N TYR A 180 9.78 -13.36 -7.62
CA TYR A 180 10.94 -12.85 -8.34
C TYR A 180 12.17 -13.68 -7.98
N VAL A 181 12.71 -14.42 -8.96
CA VAL A 181 13.95 -15.17 -8.82
C VAL A 181 15.09 -14.26 -9.27
N LYS A 182 15.95 -13.84 -8.35
CA LYS A 182 17.06 -12.92 -8.61
C LYS A 182 18.00 -13.44 -9.70
N GLY A 183 18.18 -12.64 -10.75
CA GLY A 183 19.07 -12.86 -11.87
C GLY A 183 19.23 -11.57 -12.66
N GLU A 184 20.21 -11.48 -13.55
CA GLU A 184 20.44 -10.27 -14.36
C GLU A 184 19.22 -9.92 -15.19
N GLU A 185 18.83 -8.60 -15.16
CA GLU A 185 17.74 -7.92 -15.83
C GLU A 185 16.33 -8.11 -15.21
N SER A 186 15.83 -7.00 -14.66
CA SER A 186 14.51 -6.91 -14.08
C SER A 186 13.52 -6.28 -15.06
N THR A 187 12.59 -7.05 -15.57
CA THR A 187 11.28 -6.50 -15.89
C THR A 187 10.56 -6.16 -14.60
N THR A 188 9.94 -5.00 -14.50
CA THR A 188 9.31 -4.60 -13.23
C THR A 188 8.12 -5.51 -12.92
N VAL A 189 7.90 -5.82 -11.64
CA VAL A 189 6.73 -6.60 -11.16
C VAL A 189 5.42 -6.10 -11.79
N LYS A 190 5.31 -4.80 -12.05
CA LYS A 190 4.17 -4.16 -12.71
C LYS A 190 3.92 -4.60 -14.15
N GLU A 191 4.98 -4.82 -14.94
CA GLU A 191 4.84 -5.23 -16.34
C GLU A 191 4.35 -6.66 -16.46
N VAL A 192 4.85 -7.55 -15.59
CA VAL A 192 4.35 -8.92 -15.50
C VAL A 192 2.89 -8.96 -15.06
N MET A 193 2.51 -8.17 -14.05
CA MET A 193 1.11 -8.05 -13.60
C MET A 193 0.20 -7.57 -14.72
N THR A 194 0.64 -6.57 -15.47
CA THR A 194 -0.12 -6.02 -16.59
C THR A 194 -0.29 -7.06 -17.70
N SER A 195 0.77 -7.79 -18.03
CA SER A 195 0.74 -8.87 -19.02
C SER A 195 -0.22 -9.99 -18.60
N MET A 196 -0.17 -10.40 -17.32
CA MET A 196 -1.05 -11.42 -16.76
C MET A 196 -2.53 -11.02 -16.83
N CYS A 197 -2.87 -9.81 -16.41
CA CYS A 197 -4.23 -9.29 -16.50
C CYS A 197 -4.72 -9.17 -17.94
N ASN A 198 -3.86 -8.75 -18.84
CA ASN A 198 -4.17 -8.65 -20.26
C ASN A 198 -4.49 -10.00 -20.87
N GLU A 199 -3.74 -11.03 -20.50
CA GLU A 199 -3.94 -12.38 -21.03
C GLU A 199 -5.25 -13.02 -20.50
N ILE A 200 -5.57 -12.83 -19.22
CA ILE A 200 -6.84 -13.29 -18.65
C ILE A 200 -8.01 -12.55 -19.29
N SER A 201 -7.90 -11.24 -19.42
CA SER A 201 -8.93 -10.39 -20.00
C SER A 201 -9.20 -10.73 -21.48
N SER A 202 -8.16 -11.08 -22.25
CA SER A 202 -8.30 -11.47 -23.66
C SER A 202 -8.97 -12.85 -23.84
N ASN A 203 -8.81 -13.76 -22.88
CA ASN A 203 -9.34 -15.12 -22.94
C ASN A 203 -10.75 -15.24 -22.35
N THR A 204 -11.20 -14.31 -21.53
CA THR A 204 -12.56 -14.28 -21.00
C THR A 204 -13.47 -13.48 -21.95
N LYS A 205 -14.32 -14.16 -22.70
CA LYS A 205 -15.29 -13.58 -23.67
C LYS A 205 -16.28 -12.54 -23.10
N LYS A 206 -16.09 -12.05 -21.87
CA LYS A 206 -16.92 -11.09 -21.15
C LYS A 206 -16.15 -9.93 -20.54
N SER A 207 -14.90 -9.67 -20.93
CA SER A 207 -14.24 -8.45 -20.47
C SER A 207 -14.81 -7.24 -21.20
N VAL A 208 -15.33 -6.29 -20.46
CA VAL A 208 -15.76 -4.97 -20.95
C VAL A 208 -14.55 -4.13 -21.39
N TYR A 209 -13.34 -4.63 -21.14
CA TYR A 209 -12.06 -3.99 -21.47
C TYR A 209 -11.23 -4.82 -22.43
N LYS A 210 -10.82 -4.21 -23.53
CA LYS A 210 -9.70 -4.71 -24.33
C LYS A 210 -8.41 -4.54 -23.55
N SER A 211 -7.54 -5.53 -23.64
CA SER A 211 -6.33 -5.79 -22.89
C SER A 211 -5.24 -4.70 -22.85
N GLU A 212 -5.41 -3.61 -23.59
CA GLU A 212 -4.42 -2.52 -23.65
C GLU A 212 -4.44 -1.59 -22.42
N TYR A 213 -5.50 -1.67 -21.60
CA TYR A 213 -5.78 -0.73 -20.53
C TYR A 213 -5.93 -1.46 -19.20
N SER A 214 -4.84 -1.75 -18.60
CA SER A 214 -4.73 -2.40 -17.30
C SER A 214 -5.27 -1.57 -16.14
N PRO A 215 -5.29 -2.15 -14.97
CA PRO A 215 -6.42 -2.72 -14.29
C PRO A 215 -7.27 -1.67 -13.60
N ILE A 216 -8.55 -1.94 -13.54
CA ILE A 216 -9.41 -1.30 -12.58
C ILE A 216 -9.16 -1.98 -11.25
N VAL A 217 -8.69 -1.21 -10.29
CA VAL A 217 -8.36 -1.67 -8.95
C VAL A 217 -9.53 -1.34 -8.03
N ALA A 218 -9.85 -2.25 -7.11
CA ALA A 218 -10.84 -1.99 -6.07
C ALA A 218 -10.17 -1.84 -4.70
N ASP A 219 -10.64 -0.88 -3.92
CA ASP A 219 -10.28 -0.69 -2.52
C ASP A 219 -11.54 -0.56 -1.64
N ASN A 220 -11.38 -0.17 -0.38
CA ASN A 220 -12.49 0.00 0.57
C ASN A 220 -13.44 1.15 0.22
N LYS A 221 -13.10 2.03 -0.73
CA LYS A 221 -13.92 3.15 -1.21
C LYS A 221 -14.64 2.83 -2.52
N GLY A 222 -14.16 1.85 -3.28
CA GLY A 222 -14.74 1.49 -4.56
C GLY A 222 -13.70 1.11 -5.60
N LYS A 223 -14.05 1.29 -6.88
CA LYS A 223 -13.16 1.00 -8.00
C LYS A 223 -12.38 2.26 -8.42
N TYR A 224 -11.10 2.12 -8.75
CA TYR A 224 -10.31 3.19 -9.34
C TYR A 224 -9.52 2.72 -10.56
N LEU A 225 -9.25 3.64 -11.46
CA LEU A 225 -8.50 3.41 -12.69
C LEU A 225 -7.04 3.75 -12.45
N TRP A 226 -6.13 2.77 -12.59
CA TRP A 226 -4.70 2.97 -12.44
C TRP A 226 -3.97 2.75 -13.76
N LEU A 227 -3.58 3.84 -14.42
CA LEU A 227 -2.89 3.84 -15.70
C LEU A 227 -1.60 4.67 -15.65
N GLN A 228 -0.87 4.62 -14.54
CA GLN A 228 0.37 5.36 -14.36
C GLN A 228 1.48 4.82 -15.30
N SER A 229 2.18 5.74 -15.99
CA SER A 229 3.39 5.45 -16.81
C SER A 229 3.18 4.35 -17.85
N LYS A 230 2.08 4.42 -18.59
CA LYS A 230 1.73 3.45 -19.65
C LYS A 230 2.01 3.96 -21.07
N GLY A 231 2.52 5.19 -21.23
CA GLY A 231 2.77 5.81 -22.55
C GLY A 231 1.48 6.10 -23.32
N LEU A 232 0.34 6.23 -22.63
CA LEU A 232 -0.97 6.43 -23.25
C LEU A 232 -1.16 7.88 -23.71
N ASN A 233 -1.86 8.06 -24.82
CA ASN A 233 -2.32 9.35 -25.32
C ASN A 233 -3.85 9.38 -25.56
N SER A 234 -4.54 8.25 -25.35
CA SER A 234 -5.98 8.09 -25.45
C SER A 234 -6.48 7.03 -24.48
N LEU A 235 -7.77 7.04 -24.19
CA LEU A 235 -8.45 6.03 -23.39
C LEU A 235 -9.52 5.31 -24.22
N PRO A 236 -9.91 4.07 -23.85
CA PRO A 236 -10.98 3.34 -24.53
C PRO A 236 -12.35 3.91 -24.18
N ASP A 237 -13.32 3.68 -25.04
CA ASP A 237 -14.71 4.01 -24.79
C ASP A 237 -15.33 3.10 -23.72
N GLY A 238 -16.41 3.58 -23.08
CA GLY A 238 -17.21 2.79 -22.15
C GLY A 238 -16.77 2.86 -20.68
N LEU A 239 -15.82 3.73 -20.32
CA LEU A 239 -15.42 3.97 -18.92
C LEU A 239 -16.58 4.44 -18.05
N GLY A 240 -17.57 5.11 -18.61
CA GLY A 240 -18.75 5.60 -17.91
C GLY A 240 -19.62 4.50 -17.30
N SER A 241 -19.57 3.27 -17.83
CA SER A 241 -20.28 2.12 -17.26
C SER A 241 -19.71 1.61 -15.95
N LEU A 242 -18.52 2.08 -15.60
CA LEU A 242 -17.76 1.64 -14.42
C LEU A 242 -17.93 2.66 -13.29
N SER A 243 -18.28 2.19 -12.13
CA SER A 243 -18.38 3.02 -10.93
C SER A 243 -16.99 3.37 -10.38
N ILE A 244 -16.20 4.11 -11.16
CA ILE A 244 -14.85 4.55 -10.80
C ILE A 244 -14.95 5.85 -10.02
N TYR A 245 -14.35 5.89 -8.82
CA TYR A 245 -14.28 7.12 -8.02
C TYR A 245 -12.96 7.87 -8.18
N LYS A 246 -11.88 7.21 -8.65
CA LYS A 246 -10.54 7.77 -8.78
C LYS A 246 -9.87 7.32 -10.06
N ALA A 247 -9.23 8.25 -10.80
CA ALA A 247 -8.43 7.95 -11.98
C ALA A 247 -6.99 8.47 -11.80
N ILE A 248 -6.00 7.57 -11.96
CA ILE A 248 -4.57 7.87 -11.87
C ILE A 248 -3.97 7.68 -13.27
N LEU A 249 -3.72 8.79 -13.96
CA LEU A 249 -3.21 8.86 -15.33
C LEU A 249 -1.80 9.47 -15.40
N THR A 250 -1.10 9.49 -14.28
CA THR A 250 0.24 10.09 -14.14
C THR A 250 1.25 9.49 -15.12
N GLY A 251 2.14 10.34 -15.69
CA GLY A 251 3.28 9.89 -16.48
C GLY A 251 2.91 9.31 -17.84
N ASN A 252 1.93 9.89 -18.52
CA ASN A 252 1.51 9.48 -19.86
C ASN A 252 1.73 10.60 -20.90
N GLY A 253 1.21 10.42 -22.10
CA GLY A 253 1.29 11.34 -23.21
C GLY A 253 0.01 12.16 -23.44
N PHE A 254 -0.83 12.33 -22.43
CA PHE A 254 -2.06 13.13 -22.56
C PHE A 254 -1.72 14.62 -22.64
N ASN A 255 -2.21 15.28 -23.66
CA ASN A 255 -2.13 16.74 -23.82
C ASN A 255 -3.39 17.48 -23.35
N GLU A 256 -4.45 16.73 -23.06
CA GLU A 256 -5.74 17.19 -22.50
C GLU A 256 -6.36 16.09 -21.64
N ILE A 257 -7.48 16.36 -20.96
CA ILE A 257 -8.27 15.31 -20.29
C ILE A 257 -9.01 14.53 -21.39
N PRO A 258 -8.79 13.20 -21.49
CA PRO A 258 -9.52 12.35 -22.44
C PRO A 258 -11.03 12.42 -22.25
N GLU A 259 -11.80 12.51 -23.35
CA GLU A 259 -13.27 12.61 -23.30
C GLU A 259 -13.92 11.48 -22.50
N GLN A 260 -13.34 10.28 -22.51
CA GLN A 260 -13.83 9.13 -21.76
C GLN A 260 -13.84 9.35 -20.24
N ILE A 261 -13.00 10.22 -19.71
CA ILE A 261 -12.99 10.59 -18.29
C ILE A 261 -14.30 11.30 -17.88
N PHE A 262 -14.85 12.11 -18.79
CA PHE A 262 -16.11 12.84 -18.53
C PHE A 262 -17.35 11.95 -18.55
N GLU A 263 -17.23 10.71 -19.06
CA GLU A 263 -18.29 9.71 -18.97
C GLU A 263 -18.41 9.10 -17.56
N ILE A 264 -17.37 9.23 -16.72
CA ILE A 264 -17.32 8.63 -15.39
C ILE A 264 -18.07 9.53 -14.39
N GLY A 265 -19.37 9.39 -14.32
CA GLY A 265 -20.24 10.23 -13.46
C GLY A 265 -19.99 10.07 -11.95
N THR A 266 -19.20 9.08 -11.51
CA THR A 266 -18.85 8.81 -10.11
C THR A 266 -17.47 9.33 -9.73
N LEU A 267 -16.72 9.97 -10.65
CA LEU A 267 -15.33 10.37 -10.43
C LEU A 267 -15.24 11.48 -9.37
N GLU A 268 -14.44 11.23 -8.34
CA GLU A 268 -14.15 12.16 -7.24
C GLU A 268 -12.68 12.62 -7.23
N ASP A 269 -11.76 11.77 -7.70
CA ASP A 269 -10.31 12.06 -7.74
C ASP A 269 -9.77 11.86 -9.15
N LEU A 270 -9.08 12.88 -9.70
CA LEU A 270 -8.40 12.82 -11.00
C LEU A 270 -6.93 13.24 -10.85
N ILE A 271 -6.00 12.35 -11.19
CA ILE A 271 -4.56 12.64 -11.16
C ILE A 271 -4.01 12.57 -12.56
N MET A 272 -3.69 13.75 -13.14
CA MET A 272 -3.14 13.95 -14.48
C MET A 272 -1.67 14.40 -14.45
N ALA A 273 -0.98 14.23 -13.31
CA ALA A 273 0.39 14.67 -13.13
C ALA A 273 1.36 14.06 -14.16
N VAL A 274 2.45 14.79 -14.47
CA VAL A 274 3.50 14.31 -15.38
C VAL A 274 2.94 13.97 -16.79
N ASN A 275 2.10 14.84 -17.31
CA ASN A 275 1.57 14.76 -18.68
C ASN A 275 1.89 16.06 -19.44
N PRO A 276 2.03 16.03 -20.77
CA PRO A 276 2.39 17.22 -21.57
C PRO A 276 1.21 18.19 -21.79
N ILE A 277 0.40 18.43 -20.75
CA ILE A 277 -0.74 19.35 -20.79
C ILE A 277 -0.19 20.78 -20.70
N SER A 278 -0.33 21.57 -21.77
CA SER A 278 0.13 22.96 -21.83
C SER A 278 -0.99 23.99 -21.62
N GLU A 279 -2.22 23.62 -21.96
CA GLU A 279 -3.40 24.46 -21.78
C GLU A 279 -4.28 23.88 -20.69
N PHE A 280 -4.77 24.73 -19.78
CA PHE A 280 -5.63 24.28 -18.71
C PHE A 280 -6.97 23.77 -19.28
N PRO A 281 -7.39 22.52 -18.95
CA PRO A 281 -8.57 21.90 -19.54
C PRO A 281 -9.86 22.43 -18.92
N CYS A 282 -10.43 23.50 -19.50
CA CYS A 282 -11.63 24.17 -19.00
C CYS A 282 -12.90 23.30 -19.00
N ASN A 283 -12.95 22.23 -19.77
CA ASN A 283 -14.00 21.22 -19.75
C ASN A 283 -14.03 20.43 -18.43
N LEU A 284 -13.03 20.60 -17.54
CA LEU A 284 -13.00 20.06 -16.18
C LEU A 284 -14.30 20.35 -15.40
N THR A 285 -14.95 21.49 -15.65
CA THR A 285 -16.21 21.86 -15.01
C THR A 285 -17.37 20.91 -15.30
N ARG A 286 -17.23 19.96 -16.23
CA ARG A 286 -18.19 18.86 -16.47
C ARG A 286 -18.17 17.82 -15.33
N LEU A 287 -17.07 17.69 -14.59
CA LEU A 287 -16.88 16.71 -13.51
C LEU A 287 -17.41 17.26 -12.17
N LYS A 288 -18.73 17.36 -12.02
CA LYS A 288 -19.40 18.01 -10.88
C LYS A 288 -19.14 17.36 -9.52
N ARG A 289 -18.74 16.08 -9.48
CA ARG A 289 -18.45 15.34 -8.25
C ARG A 289 -16.98 15.36 -7.85
N LEU A 290 -16.14 16.01 -8.66
CA LEU A 290 -14.69 16.01 -8.43
C LEU A 290 -14.37 16.74 -7.13
N LYS A 291 -13.66 16.05 -6.23
CA LYS A 291 -13.20 16.54 -4.93
C LYS A 291 -11.71 16.88 -4.94
N SER A 292 -10.94 16.17 -5.76
CA SER A 292 -9.51 16.33 -5.83
C SER A 292 -9.02 16.22 -7.28
N ILE A 293 -8.10 17.12 -7.65
CA ILE A 293 -7.42 17.07 -8.94
C ILE A 293 -5.96 17.44 -8.81
N SER A 294 -5.10 16.77 -9.58
CA SER A 294 -3.69 17.11 -9.74
C SER A 294 -3.31 17.25 -11.21
N PHE A 295 -2.74 18.41 -11.52
CA PHE A 295 -2.02 18.73 -12.76
C PHE A 295 -0.54 19.02 -12.44
N ALA A 296 0.03 18.37 -11.44
CA ALA A 296 1.43 18.58 -11.10
C ALA A 296 2.35 18.13 -12.22
N GLU A 297 3.45 18.87 -12.42
CA GLU A 297 4.47 18.53 -13.42
C GLU A 297 3.87 18.38 -14.85
N THR A 298 3.04 19.34 -15.22
CA THR A 298 2.56 19.53 -16.58
C THR A 298 3.27 20.77 -17.20
N ARG A 299 2.68 21.45 -18.15
CA ARG A 299 3.26 22.65 -18.77
C ARG A 299 2.30 23.84 -18.73
N ILE A 300 1.39 23.83 -17.79
CA ILE A 300 0.35 24.86 -17.64
C ILE A 300 0.99 26.17 -17.20
N LYS A 301 0.69 27.26 -17.94
CA LYS A 301 1.18 28.61 -17.65
C LYS A 301 0.11 29.54 -17.12
N GLU A 302 -1.15 29.25 -17.43
CA GLU A 302 -2.30 30.07 -17.04
C GLU A 302 -3.57 29.22 -16.93
N ILE A 303 -4.55 29.73 -16.21
CA ILE A 303 -5.92 29.21 -16.15
C ILE A 303 -6.86 30.33 -16.61
N SER A 304 -7.58 30.15 -17.70
CA SER A 304 -8.36 31.19 -18.34
C SER A 304 -9.88 31.08 -18.11
N CYS A 305 -10.35 29.99 -17.49
CA CYS A 305 -11.79 29.70 -17.37
C CYS A 305 -12.32 29.81 -15.93
N ASP A 306 -13.61 30.11 -15.81
CA ASP A 306 -14.32 30.12 -14.53
C ASP A 306 -14.47 28.70 -13.97
N LEU A 307 -14.06 28.51 -12.70
CA LEU A 307 -14.10 27.25 -11.98
C LEU A 307 -15.18 27.24 -10.87
N SER A 308 -16.04 28.26 -10.84
CA SER A 308 -17.08 28.43 -9.81
C SER A 308 -18.08 27.27 -9.74
N GLN A 309 -18.17 26.48 -10.79
CA GLN A 309 -19.09 25.33 -10.87
C GLN A 309 -18.50 24.03 -10.26
N LEU A 310 -17.28 24.06 -9.76
CA LEU A 310 -16.65 22.92 -9.10
C LEU A 310 -16.98 22.90 -7.58
N ASP A 311 -18.27 22.81 -7.26
CA ASP A 311 -18.78 22.92 -5.89
C ASP A 311 -18.25 21.83 -4.93
N SER A 312 -17.87 20.67 -5.46
CA SER A 312 -17.35 19.57 -4.68
C SER A 312 -15.82 19.61 -4.48
N LEU A 313 -15.11 20.46 -5.25
CA LEU A 313 -13.65 20.46 -5.29
C LEU A 313 -13.09 21.12 -4.04
N VAL A 314 -12.28 20.35 -3.31
CA VAL A 314 -11.61 20.75 -2.07
C VAL A 314 -10.09 20.72 -2.16
N HIS A 315 -9.52 19.88 -3.06
CA HIS A 315 -8.10 19.74 -3.27
C HIS A 315 -7.71 20.08 -4.70
N PHE A 316 -6.78 21.04 -4.86
CA PHE A 316 -6.25 21.44 -6.15
C PHE A 316 -4.72 21.45 -6.13
N ASP A 317 -4.11 20.64 -6.97
CA ASP A 317 -2.66 20.55 -7.11
C ASP A 317 -2.23 20.97 -8.53
N ILE A 318 -1.41 22.03 -8.58
CA ILE A 318 -0.81 22.55 -9.82
C ILE A 318 0.69 22.83 -9.60
N ALA A 319 1.31 22.01 -8.76
CA ALA A 319 2.72 22.07 -8.47
C ALA A 319 3.59 21.75 -9.70
N ARG A 320 4.85 22.19 -9.68
CA ARG A 320 5.84 21.88 -10.73
C ARG A 320 5.34 22.26 -12.12
N ASN A 321 4.86 23.50 -12.26
CA ASN A 321 4.42 24.08 -13.51
C ASN A 321 5.22 25.36 -13.81
N GLU A 322 4.82 26.10 -14.83
CA GLU A 322 5.51 27.32 -15.26
C GLU A 322 4.73 28.60 -14.87
N LEU A 323 3.93 28.53 -13.78
CA LEU A 323 3.14 29.68 -13.34
C LEU A 323 4.02 30.77 -12.77
N THR A 324 3.89 31.97 -13.31
CA THR A 324 4.58 33.18 -12.82
C THR A 324 3.64 34.09 -12.00
N THR A 325 2.35 34.02 -12.30
CA THR A 325 1.28 34.76 -11.64
C THR A 325 0.19 33.83 -11.16
N PHE A 326 -0.43 34.17 -10.06
CA PHE A 326 -1.53 33.36 -9.53
C PHE A 326 -2.76 33.43 -10.45
N PRO A 327 -3.32 32.27 -10.85
CA PRO A 327 -4.55 32.27 -11.64
C PRO A 327 -5.74 32.62 -10.76
N ASP A 328 -6.29 33.84 -10.95
CA ASP A 328 -7.43 34.33 -10.16
C ASP A 328 -8.68 33.44 -10.23
N GLN A 329 -8.79 32.64 -11.26
CA GLN A 329 -9.85 31.65 -11.44
C GLN A 329 -9.86 30.59 -10.34
N LEU A 330 -8.73 30.25 -9.73
CA LEU A 330 -8.68 29.33 -8.59
C LEU A 330 -9.45 29.88 -7.37
N LYS A 331 -9.55 31.20 -7.25
CA LYS A 331 -10.34 31.87 -6.21
C LYS A 331 -11.84 31.71 -6.38
N THR A 332 -12.29 31.28 -7.57
CA THR A 332 -13.73 31.05 -7.85
C THR A 332 -14.21 29.69 -7.38
N ILE A 333 -13.28 28.76 -7.01
CA ILE A 333 -13.63 27.45 -6.48
C ILE A 333 -14.22 27.61 -5.06
N PRO A 334 -15.51 27.25 -4.85
CA PRO A 334 -16.23 27.67 -3.65
C PRO A 334 -15.77 27.04 -2.34
N ASN A 335 -15.21 25.83 -2.41
CA ASN A 335 -14.92 25.01 -1.24
C ASN A 335 -13.45 24.54 -1.16
N LEU A 336 -12.54 25.29 -1.80
CA LEU A 336 -11.13 24.94 -1.81
C LEU A 336 -10.52 25.03 -0.41
N THR A 337 -9.99 23.90 0.10
CA THR A 337 -9.35 23.80 1.41
C THR A 337 -7.87 23.44 1.32
N TRP A 338 -7.45 22.81 0.23
CA TRP A 338 -6.06 22.42 0.01
C TRP A 338 -5.60 22.92 -1.36
N LEU A 339 -4.50 23.66 -1.35
CA LEU A 339 -3.92 24.23 -2.57
C LEU A 339 -2.40 24.02 -2.60
N SER A 340 -1.92 23.34 -3.63
CA SER A 340 -0.50 23.14 -3.89
C SER A 340 -0.06 23.95 -5.12
N LEU A 341 0.86 24.85 -4.89
CA LEU A 341 1.49 25.76 -5.87
C LEU A 341 3.02 25.63 -5.86
N ASN A 342 3.55 24.64 -5.17
CA ASN A 342 4.99 24.46 -5.03
C ASN A 342 5.70 24.21 -6.36
N ASN A 343 7.01 24.54 -6.43
CA ASN A 343 7.81 24.42 -7.64
C ASN A 343 7.19 25.20 -8.82
N ASN A 344 6.91 26.48 -8.60
CA ASN A 344 6.49 27.45 -9.61
C ASN A 344 7.39 28.70 -9.52
N GLN A 345 6.93 29.86 -9.95
CA GLN A 345 7.71 31.09 -9.97
C GLN A 345 7.04 32.25 -9.22
N PHE A 346 6.24 31.96 -8.19
CA PHE A 346 5.56 32.97 -7.40
C PHE A 346 6.55 33.79 -6.56
N THR A 347 6.32 35.12 -6.49
CA THR A 347 7.22 36.07 -5.81
C THR A 347 6.66 36.59 -4.49
N ASP A 348 5.37 36.51 -4.26
CA ASP A 348 4.72 37.01 -3.04
C ASP A 348 3.33 36.38 -2.79
N PHE A 349 2.67 36.83 -1.72
CA PHE A 349 1.31 36.44 -1.32
C PHE A 349 0.22 37.38 -1.81
N SER A 350 0.51 38.33 -2.71
CA SER A 350 -0.47 39.36 -3.13
C SER A 350 -1.73 38.79 -3.79
N PHE A 351 -1.68 37.53 -4.23
CA PHE A 351 -2.84 36.83 -4.80
C PHE A 351 -3.90 36.45 -3.76
N ILE A 352 -3.57 36.42 -2.46
CA ILE A 352 -4.50 36.00 -1.41
C ILE A 352 -5.55 37.09 -1.19
N ASP A 353 -6.82 36.69 -1.17
CA ASP A 353 -7.94 37.57 -0.78
C ASP A 353 -9.04 36.76 -0.04
N LYS A 354 -10.12 37.45 0.32
CA LYS A 354 -11.23 36.88 1.10
C LYS A 354 -11.89 35.63 0.48
N ARG A 355 -11.72 35.37 -0.82
CA ARG A 355 -12.29 34.21 -1.50
C ARG A 355 -11.55 32.91 -1.13
N LEU A 356 -10.29 33.02 -0.67
CA LEU A 356 -9.47 31.89 -0.22
C LEU A 356 -9.59 31.63 1.30
N ASN A 357 -10.58 32.19 1.97
CA ASN A 357 -10.73 32.10 3.42
C ASN A 357 -11.03 30.71 3.97
N LYS A 358 -11.36 29.74 3.10
CA LYS A 358 -11.58 28.33 3.48
C LYS A 358 -10.30 27.48 3.44
N LEU A 359 -9.19 28.03 2.96
CA LEU A 359 -7.95 27.27 2.89
C LEU A 359 -7.48 26.83 4.28
N GLU A 360 -7.22 25.53 4.39
CA GLU A 360 -6.63 24.88 5.54
C GLU A 360 -5.16 24.53 5.31
N MET A 361 -4.79 24.26 4.07
CA MET A 361 -3.42 23.88 3.68
C MET A 361 -2.99 24.67 2.43
N LEU A 362 -1.81 25.30 2.52
CA LEU A 362 -1.21 26.05 1.41
C LEU A 362 0.26 25.64 1.26
N TYR A 363 0.59 25.11 0.10
CA TYR A 363 1.95 24.66 -0.24
C TYR A 363 2.53 25.55 -1.33
N LEU A 364 3.58 26.33 -0.96
CA LEU A 364 4.28 27.31 -1.80
C LEU A 364 5.80 27.09 -1.79
N TYR A 365 6.28 25.93 -1.32
CA TYR A 365 7.71 25.68 -1.26
C TYR A 365 8.35 25.61 -2.66
N THR A 366 9.64 25.88 -2.74
CA THR A 366 10.38 25.93 -4.01
C THR A 366 9.74 26.93 -4.99
N ASN A 367 9.70 28.18 -4.56
CA ASN A 367 9.25 29.34 -5.35
C ASN A 367 10.25 30.50 -5.17
N LYS A 368 9.87 31.72 -5.47
CA LYS A 368 10.67 32.94 -5.29
C LYS A 368 9.99 33.93 -4.34
N VAL A 369 9.19 33.41 -3.39
CA VAL A 369 8.48 34.24 -2.45
C VAL A 369 9.46 34.95 -1.53
N ASN A 370 9.46 36.27 -1.54
CA ASN A 370 10.39 37.10 -0.76
C ASN A 370 9.80 37.72 0.50
N ARG A 371 8.49 37.68 0.68
CA ARG A 371 7.81 38.21 1.86
C ARG A 371 6.48 37.55 2.14
N ILE A 372 6.13 37.49 3.43
CA ILE A 372 4.78 37.17 3.92
C ILE A 372 4.01 38.49 4.01
N SER A 373 3.04 38.67 3.13
CA SER A 373 2.33 39.96 2.99
C SER A 373 1.11 40.07 3.92
N SER A 374 0.51 41.26 4.02
CA SER A 374 -0.64 41.57 4.88
C SER A 374 -1.93 40.81 4.50
N GLU A 375 -1.95 40.21 3.33
CA GLU A 375 -3.08 39.41 2.83
C GLU A 375 -3.26 38.10 3.61
N THR A 376 -2.29 37.68 4.41
CA THR A 376 -2.41 36.55 5.36
C THR A 376 -3.66 36.66 6.28
N LYS A 377 -4.13 37.88 6.55
CA LYS A 377 -5.38 38.12 7.31
C LYS A 377 -6.60 37.38 6.74
N TYR A 378 -6.60 37.01 5.47
CA TYR A 378 -7.68 36.25 4.85
C TYR A 378 -7.53 34.72 5.00
N LEU A 379 -6.40 34.24 5.54
CA LEU A 379 -6.09 32.82 5.75
C LEU A 379 -6.33 32.37 7.20
N GLY A 380 -7.33 32.96 7.87
CA GLY A 380 -7.60 32.66 9.29
C GLY A 380 -7.93 31.19 9.60
N ASN A 381 -8.30 30.38 8.60
CA ASN A 381 -8.53 28.93 8.75
C ASN A 381 -7.31 28.05 8.42
N LEU A 382 -6.17 28.66 8.05
CA LEU A 382 -4.99 27.92 7.64
C LEU A 382 -4.40 27.14 8.82
N LYS A 383 -4.21 25.84 8.62
CA LYS A 383 -3.61 24.90 9.57
C LYS A 383 -2.17 24.53 9.19
N GLU A 384 -1.89 24.43 7.90
CA GLU A 384 -0.54 24.09 7.39
C GLU A 384 -0.09 25.10 6.35
N LEU A 385 1.11 25.65 6.56
CA LEU A 385 1.81 26.51 5.63
C LEU A 385 3.20 25.97 5.35
N LEU A 386 3.42 25.51 4.11
CA LEU A 386 4.71 25.01 3.63
C LEU A 386 5.27 26.01 2.61
N ILE A 387 6.27 26.80 3.04
CA ILE A 387 6.92 27.88 2.26
C ILE A 387 8.44 27.82 2.33
N PHE A 388 8.98 26.62 2.58
CA PHE A 388 10.42 26.40 2.54
C PHE A 388 10.99 26.53 1.12
N ASP A 389 12.32 26.70 1.01
CA ASP A 389 13.00 26.89 -0.28
C ASP A 389 12.39 28.07 -1.06
N ASN A 390 12.55 29.27 -0.46
CA ASN A 390 12.11 30.56 -0.99
C ASN A 390 13.11 31.68 -0.64
N GLU A 391 12.75 32.93 -0.86
CA GLU A 391 13.61 34.11 -0.63
C GLU A 391 13.13 34.98 0.55
N ILE A 392 12.39 34.40 1.51
CA ILE A 392 11.81 35.14 2.65
C ILE A 392 12.91 35.51 3.64
N ASP A 393 13.07 36.81 3.89
CA ASP A 393 14.08 37.35 4.81
C ASP A 393 13.56 37.62 6.23
N SER A 394 12.24 37.58 6.43
CA SER A 394 11.62 37.94 7.71
C SER A 394 10.29 37.27 7.94
N ILE A 395 9.98 36.95 9.21
CA ILE A 395 8.66 36.61 9.70
C ILE A 395 8.01 37.88 10.28
N PRO A 396 7.11 38.56 9.55
CA PRO A 396 6.57 39.86 9.93
C PRO A 396 5.48 39.78 10.99
N GLU A 397 4.98 40.94 11.44
CA GLU A 397 3.94 41.00 12.47
C GLU A 397 2.62 40.35 12.07
N ASN A 398 2.26 40.42 10.80
CA ASN A 398 1.02 39.84 10.27
C ASN A 398 1.02 38.30 10.24
N ILE A 399 2.11 37.63 10.62
CA ILE A 399 2.10 36.18 10.88
C ILE A 399 1.05 35.82 11.94
N SER A 400 0.79 36.72 12.88
CA SER A 400 -0.24 36.56 13.93
C SER A 400 -1.67 36.46 13.42
N ASP A 401 -1.92 36.79 12.15
CA ASP A 401 -3.23 36.60 11.52
C ASP A 401 -3.60 35.14 11.31
N LEU A 402 -2.56 34.24 11.24
CA LEU A 402 -2.73 32.79 11.01
C LEU A 402 -3.04 32.04 12.32
N LYS A 403 -4.10 32.45 13.02
CA LYS A 403 -4.40 31.98 14.39
C LYS A 403 -4.64 30.48 14.54
N ASN A 404 -5.05 29.81 13.48
CA ASN A 404 -5.30 28.35 13.46
C ASN A 404 -4.11 27.55 12.94
N LEU A 405 -2.95 28.19 12.70
CA LEU A 405 -1.78 27.53 12.15
C LEU A 405 -1.23 26.50 13.15
N GLU A 406 -1.16 25.24 12.71
CA GLU A 406 -0.66 24.11 13.46
C GLU A 406 0.74 23.70 13.02
N LYS A 407 1.06 23.91 11.73
CA LYS A 407 2.34 23.52 11.12
C LYS A 407 2.89 24.62 10.22
N LEU A 408 4.14 25.03 10.48
CA LEU A 408 4.91 25.99 9.68
C LEU A 408 6.23 25.38 9.23
N GLU A 409 6.39 25.14 7.92
CA GLU A 409 7.64 24.75 7.30
C GLU A 409 8.20 25.93 6.51
N ILE A 410 9.25 26.58 7.04
CA ILE A 410 9.81 27.84 6.48
C ILE A 410 11.33 27.79 6.35
N TRP A 411 11.93 26.60 6.47
CA TRP A 411 13.35 26.37 6.28
C TRP A 411 13.78 26.62 4.82
N ASP A 412 15.08 26.76 4.57
CA ASP A 412 15.66 27.16 3.29
C ASP A 412 15.13 28.53 2.80
N ASN A 413 15.14 29.48 3.76
CA ASN A 413 14.85 30.88 3.57
C ASN A 413 15.88 31.72 4.33
N PRO A 414 16.33 32.89 3.81
CA PRO A 414 17.33 33.69 4.45
C PRO A 414 16.78 34.56 5.61
N ILE A 415 16.05 33.96 6.57
CA ILE A 415 15.33 34.66 7.62
C ILE A 415 16.29 35.29 8.64
N LYS A 416 16.25 36.62 8.74
CA LYS A 416 17.07 37.43 9.64
C LYS A 416 16.28 38.12 10.75
N TYR A 417 14.94 38.14 10.65
CA TYR A 417 14.09 38.78 11.62
C TYR A 417 12.83 37.94 11.87
N ILE A 418 12.47 37.81 13.14
CA ILE A 418 11.24 37.14 13.55
C ILE A 418 10.47 38.07 14.48
N SER A 419 9.25 38.44 14.08
CA SER A 419 8.40 39.28 14.91
C SER A 419 8.00 38.56 16.20
N PRO A 420 8.07 39.24 17.37
CA PRO A 420 7.54 38.68 18.63
C PRO A 420 6.04 38.29 18.56
N ARG A 421 5.30 38.85 17.63
CA ARG A 421 3.89 38.51 17.43
C ARG A 421 3.65 37.07 16.96
N ILE A 422 4.69 36.33 16.62
CA ILE A 422 4.61 34.88 16.39
C ILE A 422 4.10 34.15 17.65
N ALA A 423 4.27 34.73 18.84
CA ALA A 423 3.73 34.23 20.10
C ALA A 423 2.18 34.11 20.12
N GLU A 424 1.49 34.82 19.21
CA GLU A 424 0.04 34.76 19.07
C GLU A 424 -0.43 33.47 18.35
N LEU A 425 0.49 32.73 17.73
CA LEU A 425 0.20 31.43 17.09
C LEU A 425 0.06 30.31 18.14
N THR A 426 -0.91 30.40 19.01
CA THR A 426 -1.09 29.49 20.14
C THR A 426 -1.43 28.05 19.74
N GLN A 427 -1.84 27.82 18.49
CA GLN A 427 -2.17 26.51 17.95
C GLN A 427 -0.95 25.85 17.25
N LEU A 428 0.18 26.56 17.11
CA LEU A 428 1.35 26.05 16.38
C LEU A 428 1.99 24.90 17.15
N LYS A 429 1.95 23.71 16.56
CA LYS A 429 2.49 22.45 17.11
C LYS A 429 3.90 22.16 16.63
N THR A 430 4.16 22.45 15.35
CA THR A 430 5.46 22.19 14.72
C THR A 430 5.92 23.36 13.87
N MET A 431 7.18 23.69 14.00
CA MET A 431 7.86 24.69 13.18
C MET A 431 9.21 24.15 12.73
N ARG A 432 9.50 24.28 11.44
CA ARG A 432 10.82 23.99 10.91
C ARG A 432 11.39 25.25 10.27
N ILE A 433 12.59 25.67 10.69
CA ILE A 433 13.26 26.89 10.27
C ILE A 433 14.78 26.66 10.15
N ASP A 434 15.49 27.51 9.41
CA ASP A 434 16.95 27.41 9.29
C ASP A 434 17.70 27.82 10.54
N ASP A 435 18.88 27.22 10.69
CA ASP A 435 19.84 27.57 11.70
C ASP A 435 20.84 28.68 11.22
N ASP A 436 21.03 28.79 9.91
CA ASP A 436 22.15 29.52 9.30
C ASP A 436 22.14 31.03 9.58
N TYR A 437 20.98 31.64 9.77
CA TYR A 437 20.81 33.09 9.91
C TYR A 437 20.31 33.51 11.30
N LEU A 438 19.98 32.55 12.17
CA LEU A 438 19.47 32.84 13.51
C LEU A 438 20.59 32.90 14.56
N THR A 439 20.54 33.94 15.38
CA THR A 439 21.41 34.02 16.56
C THR A 439 20.90 33.11 17.68
N GLN A 440 21.77 32.84 18.68
CA GLN A 440 21.35 32.11 19.88
C GLN A 440 20.20 32.82 20.61
N ALA A 441 20.20 34.15 20.63
CA ALA A 441 19.10 34.94 21.22
C ALA A 441 17.78 34.75 20.48
N ASP A 442 17.79 34.63 19.15
CA ASP A 442 16.58 34.37 18.37
C ASP A 442 15.99 32.98 18.70
N LYS A 443 16.82 31.97 18.87
CA LYS A 443 16.39 30.62 19.26
C LYS A 443 15.80 30.61 20.68
N GLU A 444 16.39 31.34 21.62
CA GLU A 444 15.87 31.49 22.98
C GLU A 444 14.52 32.25 23.00
N ASN A 445 14.42 33.30 22.18
CA ASN A 445 13.19 34.05 22.00
C ASN A 445 12.10 33.16 21.41
N LEU A 446 12.38 32.37 20.36
CA LEU A 446 11.43 31.45 19.77
C LEU A 446 10.89 30.42 20.79
N LYS A 447 11.75 29.81 21.61
CA LYS A 447 11.37 28.93 22.69
C LYS A 447 10.43 29.59 23.71
N ARG A 448 10.70 30.87 24.04
CA ARG A 448 9.91 31.65 24.99
C ARG A 448 8.56 32.03 24.39
N TRP A 449 8.50 32.39 23.10
CA TRP A 449 7.29 32.82 22.40
C TRP A 449 6.38 31.65 22.06
N LEU A 450 6.96 30.50 21.78
CA LEU A 450 6.26 29.28 21.33
C LEU A 450 6.56 28.08 22.27
N PRO A 451 6.16 28.14 23.56
CA PRO A 451 6.57 27.15 24.55
C PRO A 451 6.02 25.74 24.29
N ASN A 452 4.92 25.63 23.54
CA ASN A 452 4.24 24.36 23.22
C ASN A 452 4.55 23.86 21.80
N CYS A 453 5.39 24.57 21.04
CA CYS A 453 5.74 24.22 19.67
C CYS A 453 7.02 23.41 19.62
N SER A 454 7.01 22.31 18.89
CA SER A 454 8.24 21.59 18.55
C SER A 454 8.96 22.33 17.41
N ILE A 455 10.08 22.98 17.74
CA ILE A 455 10.87 23.74 16.78
C ILE A 455 12.07 22.91 16.34
N SER A 456 12.18 22.65 15.04
CA SER A 456 13.30 21.95 14.40
C SER A 456 14.13 22.94 13.58
N TYR A 457 15.42 22.94 13.81
CA TYR A 457 16.38 23.79 13.10
C TYR A 457 17.10 22.97 12.04
N GLN A 458 17.08 23.42 10.79
CA GLN A 458 17.74 22.73 9.67
C GLN A 458 19.14 23.31 9.43
N THR A 459 20.10 22.42 9.26
CA THR A 459 21.46 22.82 8.85
C THR A 459 21.64 22.66 7.33
N ARG A 460 22.59 23.34 6.74
CA ARG A 460 22.87 23.27 5.30
C ARG A 460 23.24 21.84 4.82
N SER A 461 23.87 21.04 5.68
CA SER A 461 24.22 19.66 5.34
C SER A 461 22.99 18.74 5.29
N GLU A 462 22.01 18.95 6.16
CA GLU A 462 20.76 18.17 6.17
C GLU A 462 19.86 18.51 4.98
N LYS A 463 19.96 19.73 4.44
CA LYS A 463 19.22 20.17 3.24
C LYS A 463 19.63 19.39 2.00
N LEU A 464 20.92 19.10 1.82
CA LEU A 464 21.43 18.32 0.67
C LEU A 464 20.91 16.89 0.67
N ASP A 465 20.83 16.26 1.84
CA ASP A 465 20.31 14.89 1.98
C ASP A 465 18.79 14.77 1.68
N ILE A 466 18.03 15.84 1.87
CA ILE A 466 16.58 15.87 1.61
C ILE A 466 16.28 16.11 0.12
N LEU A 467 17.10 16.91 -0.57
CA LEU A 467 16.94 17.24 -1.97
C LEU A 467 17.41 16.11 -2.93
N GLU A 468 18.27 15.20 -2.43
CA GLU A 468 18.77 14.03 -3.17
C GLU A 468 17.86 12.76 -3.04
N ARG A 469 16.82 12.81 -2.23
CA ARG A 469 15.80 11.75 -2.05
C ARG A 469 14.50 12.07 -2.78
#